data_b73243542937b459c7b5e6ace5c707f8
#
_entry.id   b73243542937b459c7b5e6ace5c707f8
#
_cell.length_a   1.000
_cell.length_b   1.000
_cell.length_c   1.000
_cell.angle_alpha   90.00
_cell.angle_beta   90.00
_cell.angle_gamma   90.00
#
_symmetry.space_group_name_H-M   'P 1'
#
loop_
_entity.id
_entity.type
_entity.pdbx_description
1 polymer ?
#
loop_
_entity_poly.entity_id
_entity_poly.type
_entity_poly.pdbx_seq_one_letter_code
_entity_poly.pdbx_strand_id
1 'polypeptide(L)'
;NDTTGLYEVASDADGKYIGAFQKGKKYTVKVRAYTGSGDEKKVGDWSNELVVEADDSGSLVPEKTGNFKYNDEYEYVSWNRIQNTYVSQYEVEVDGKVAFTTDSNYSYPNFYLGRTYGEFKFERGKTYTIRVRGINYRYENGANKKQEGEWSDAYTVTYKAVDTSLKKVSGVTASSYVLSWNPDKNADSYEIKITDEA
;
A
#
# COMPACT_ATOMS: atom_id res chain seq x y z
N ASN A 1 18.75 2.35 7.42
CA ASN A 1 19.94 1.88 6.67
C ASN A 1 19.46 0.81 5.70
N ASP A 2 19.24 1.22 4.46
CA ASP A 2 18.96 0.27 3.39
C ASP A 2 20.27 -0.41 2.99
N THR A 3 20.38 -1.69 3.23
CA THR A 3 21.55 -2.50 2.89
C THR A 3 21.46 -3.15 1.50
N THR A 4 20.37 -2.91 0.77
CA THR A 4 20.15 -3.54 -0.55
C THR A 4 20.96 -2.89 -1.67
N GLY A 5 21.53 -1.70 -1.45
CA GLY A 5 22.33 -0.99 -2.44
C GLY A 5 21.57 -0.53 -3.69
N LEU A 6 20.26 -0.51 -3.64
CA LEU A 6 19.41 0.00 -4.72
C LEU A 6 19.14 1.49 -4.48
N TYR A 7 19.86 2.36 -5.18
CA TYR A 7 19.68 3.80 -5.11
C TYR A 7 19.33 4.37 -6.48
N GLU A 8 18.37 5.27 -6.50
CA GLU A 8 18.12 6.12 -7.66
C GLU A 8 19.17 7.24 -7.69
N VAL A 9 19.95 7.33 -8.75
CA VAL A 9 21.01 8.36 -8.88
C VAL A 9 20.38 9.63 -9.43
N ALA A 10 20.17 10.62 -8.57
CA ALA A 10 19.58 11.90 -8.94
C ALA A 10 20.63 13.02 -9.10
N SER A 11 21.87 12.81 -8.68
CA SER A 11 22.93 13.82 -8.72
C SER A 11 24.30 13.23 -9.07
N ASP A 12 25.16 14.05 -9.68
CA ASP A 12 26.55 13.69 -9.96
C ASP A 12 27.44 13.73 -8.70
N ALA A 13 28.73 13.47 -8.86
CA ALA A 13 29.69 13.42 -7.77
C ALA A 13 29.85 14.76 -7.03
N ASP A 14 29.52 15.87 -7.66
CA ASP A 14 29.58 17.22 -7.12
C ASP A 14 28.24 17.65 -6.48
N GLY A 15 27.26 16.73 -6.42
CA GLY A 15 25.94 16.97 -5.87
C GLY A 15 25.00 17.75 -6.80
N LYS A 16 25.40 17.97 -8.05
CA LYS A 16 24.56 18.62 -9.04
C LYS A 16 23.51 17.64 -9.54
N TYR A 17 22.25 18.06 -9.49
CA TYR A 17 21.15 17.26 -10.01
C TYR A 17 21.31 17.00 -11.52
N ILE A 18 21.45 15.74 -11.89
CA ILE A 18 21.63 15.33 -13.30
C ILE A 18 20.33 14.90 -13.98
N GLY A 19 19.24 14.87 -13.22
CA GLY A 19 17.97 14.33 -13.70
C GLY A 19 18.03 12.82 -13.93
N ALA A 20 17.01 12.30 -14.57
CA ALA A 20 17.03 10.91 -15.01
C ALA A 20 18.09 10.69 -16.10
N PHE A 21 18.69 9.50 -16.15
CA PHE A 21 19.57 9.11 -17.26
C PHE A 21 18.88 9.36 -18.60
N GLN A 22 19.59 10.04 -19.50
CA GLN A 22 19.03 10.39 -20.82
C GLN A 22 19.27 9.23 -21.79
N LYS A 23 18.22 8.82 -22.49
CA LYS A 23 18.27 7.78 -23.53
C LYS A 23 19.44 7.98 -24.49
N GLY A 24 20.16 6.90 -24.79
CA GLY A 24 21.26 6.87 -25.72
C GLY A 24 22.56 7.53 -25.22
N LYS A 25 22.58 8.00 -23.97
CA LYS A 25 23.83 8.48 -23.34
C LYS A 25 24.51 7.40 -22.53
N LYS A 26 25.84 7.40 -22.59
CA LYS A 26 26.69 6.56 -21.73
C LYS A 26 27.09 7.34 -20.49
N TYR A 27 27.00 6.67 -19.35
CA TYR A 27 27.40 7.21 -18.06
C TYR A 27 28.46 6.31 -17.43
N THR A 28 29.50 6.88 -16.87
CA THR A 28 30.43 6.16 -16.01
C THR A 28 30.01 6.32 -14.58
N VAL A 29 29.71 5.22 -13.91
CA VAL A 29 29.21 5.18 -12.54
C VAL A 29 30.25 4.58 -11.62
N LYS A 30 30.50 5.22 -10.48
CA LYS A 30 31.29 4.72 -9.36
C LYS A 30 30.50 4.93 -8.06
N VAL A 31 30.69 4.05 -7.11
CA VAL A 31 30.04 4.12 -5.79
C VAL A 31 31.11 4.09 -4.70
N ARG A 32 30.94 4.86 -3.66
CA ARG A 32 31.73 4.76 -2.44
C ARG A 32 30.86 4.84 -1.19
N ALA A 33 31.30 4.19 -0.13
CA ALA A 33 30.67 4.31 1.16
C ALA A 33 31.10 5.60 1.87
N TYR A 34 30.27 6.14 2.72
CA TYR A 34 30.65 7.20 3.64
C TYR A 34 29.94 7.01 5.01
N THR A 35 30.50 7.63 6.04
CA THR A 35 29.89 7.71 7.38
C THR A 35 30.04 9.13 7.92
N GLY A 36 29.18 9.54 8.83
CA GLY A 36 29.13 10.91 9.35
C GLY A 36 28.49 11.92 8.40
N SER A 37 28.48 13.18 8.81
CA SER A 37 27.92 14.31 8.04
C SER A 37 28.77 15.57 8.26
N GLY A 38 28.66 16.55 7.36
CA GLY A 38 29.41 17.80 7.43
C GLY A 38 30.92 17.58 7.51
N ASP A 39 31.61 18.31 8.38
CA ASP A 39 33.07 18.27 8.55
C ASP A 39 33.58 16.93 9.13
N GLU A 40 32.70 16.11 9.71
CA GLU A 40 33.04 14.79 10.25
C GLU A 40 32.84 13.65 9.24
N LYS A 41 32.48 13.97 8.00
CA LYS A 41 32.25 13.00 6.95
C LYS A 41 33.53 12.25 6.61
N LYS A 42 33.52 10.92 6.81
CA LYS A 42 34.58 10.00 6.40
C LYS A 42 34.10 9.24 5.17
N VAL A 43 34.91 9.16 4.14
CA VAL A 43 34.60 8.49 2.89
C VAL A 43 35.58 7.36 2.62
N GLY A 44 35.10 6.26 2.08
CA GLY A 44 35.92 5.15 1.57
C GLY A 44 36.40 5.41 0.13
N ASP A 45 37.15 4.47 -0.40
CA ASP A 45 37.58 4.50 -1.78
C ASP A 45 36.42 4.30 -2.77
N TRP A 46 36.59 4.84 -3.97
CA TRP A 46 35.67 4.60 -5.07
C TRP A 46 35.73 3.15 -5.54
N SER A 47 34.59 2.58 -5.93
CA SER A 47 34.53 1.32 -6.65
C SER A 47 35.25 1.41 -8.00
N ASN A 48 35.43 0.27 -8.66
CA ASN A 48 35.72 0.24 -10.09
C ASN A 48 34.62 0.99 -10.89
N GLU A 49 34.99 1.38 -12.10
CA GLU A 49 34.06 2.04 -13.02
C GLU A 49 33.09 1.02 -13.63
N LEU A 50 31.82 1.41 -13.72
CA LEU A 50 30.80 0.74 -14.50
C LEU A 50 30.32 1.71 -15.58
N VAL A 51 30.42 1.33 -16.83
CA VAL A 51 29.81 2.09 -17.93
C VAL A 51 28.42 1.55 -18.18
N VAL A 52 27.42 2.40 -18.05
CA VAL A 52 26.00 2.10 -18.34
C VAL A 52 25.55 2.96 -19.51
N GLU A 53 24.95 2.35 -20.50
CA GLU A 53 24.19 3.05 -21.54
C GLU A 53 22.74 3.13 -21.12
N ALA A 54 22.20 4.34 -21.03
CA ALA A 54 20.78 4.52 -20.75
C ALA A 54 20.00 4.19 -22.01
N ASP A 55 19.49 2.98 -22.05
CA ASP A 55 18.57 2.53 -23.08
C ASP A 55 17.12 2.56 -22.55
N ASP A 56 16.14 2.41 -23.44
CA ASP A 56 14.73 2.24 -23.06
C ASP A 56 14.38 0.80 -22.71
N SER A 57 15.38 -0.09 -22.55
CA SER A 57 15.14 -1.52 -22.33
C SER A 57 14.57 -1.83 -20.96
N GLY A 58 14.76 -0.93 -19.98
CA GLY A 58 13.93 -0.90 -18.78
C GLY A 58 12.63 -0.18 -19.07
N SER A 59 11.56 -0.90 -19.33
CA SER A 59 10.24 -0.28 -19.48
C SER A 59 9.96 0.58 -18.25
N LEU A 60 9.89 1.91 -18.45
CA LEU A 60 9.45 2.83 -17.40
C LEU A 60 7.95 2.71 -17.14
N VAL A 61 7.25 1.98 -18.01
CA VAL A 61 5.86 1.62 -17.84
C VAL A 61 5.79 0.49 -16.82
N PRO A 62 5.06 0.67 -15.71
CA PRO A 62 4.86 -0.40 -14.74
C PRO A 62 4.24 -1.64 -15.39
N GLU A 63 4.79 -2.82 -15.11
CA GLU A 63 4.21 -4.07 -15.56
C GLU A 63 2.88 -4.36 -14.85
N LYS A 64 2.12 -5.30 -15.40
CA LYS A 64 0.88 -5.78 -14.80
C LYS A 64 1.15 -6.42 -13.45
N THR A 65 0.39 -6.06 -12.43
CA THR A 65 0.43 -6.70 -11.10
C THR A 65 -0.67 -7.73 -10.92
N GLY A 66 -0.62 -8.51 -9.83
CA GLY A 66 -1.60 -9.54 -9.51
C GLY A 66 -1.37 -10.17 -8.14
N ASN A 67 -1.82 -11.43 -7.97
CA ASN A 67 -1.74 -12.18 -6.70
C ASN A 67 -2.44 -11.46 -5.55
N PHE A 68 -3.67 -11.03 -5.80
CA PHE A 68 -4.50 -10.38 -4.78
C PHE A 68 -4.82 -11.32 -3.64
N LYS A 69 -4.82 -10.75 -2.42
CA LYS A 69 -5.24 -11.41 -1.19
C LYS A 69 -6.10 -10.47 -0.37
N TYR A 70 -7.22 -10.97 0.12
CA TYR A 70 -8.02 -10.28 1.12
C TYR A 70 -7.73 -10.85 2.50
N ASN A 71 -7.42 -9.98 3.44
CA ASN A 71 -7.32 -10.32 4.86
C ASN A 71 -8.57 -9.79 5.56
N ASP A 72 -9.42 -10.71 6.04
CA ASP A 72 -10.72 -10.37 6.63
C ASP A 72 -10.62 -9.95 8.11
N GLU A 73 -9.51 -10.27 8.78
CA GLU A 73 -9.24 -9.83 10.15
C GLU A 73 -8.87 -8.35 10.21
N TYR A 74 -8.00 -7.92 9.28
CA TYR A 74 -7.53 -6.52 9.20
C TYR A 74 -8.22 -5.73 8.09
N GLU A 75 -9.12 -6.36 7.34
CA GLU A 75 -9.97 -5.74 6.31
C GLU A 75 -9.18 -5.02 5.20
N TYR A 76 -8.08 -5.62 4.72
CA TYR A 76 -7.32 -5.06 3.61
C TYR A 76 -7.19 -6.02 2.43
N VAL A 77 -7.07 -5.44 1.24
CA VAL A 77 -6.68 -6.13 0.01
C VAL A 77 -5.24 -5.78 -0.31
N SER A 78 -4.41 -6.77 -0.59
CA SER A 78 -3.01 -6.61 -0.99
C SER A 78 -2.73 -7.32 -2.31
N TRP A 79 -1.63 -6.95 -2.95
CA TRP A 79 -1.15 -7.55 -4.21
C TRP A 79 0.38 -7.55 -4.26
N ASN A 80 0.95 -8.18 -5.30
CA ASN A 80 2.39 -8.19 -5.49
C ASN A 80 2.89 -6.81 -5.90
N ARG A 81 4.02 -6.40 -5.32
CA ARG A 81 4.73 -5.21 -5.76
C ARG A 81 5.25 -5.41 -7.18
N ILE A 82 5.10 -4.39 -8.02
CA ILE A 82 5.72 -4.32 -9.33
C ILE A 82 7.24 -4.13 -9.16
N GLN A 83 8.04 -4.90 -9.90
CA GLN A 83 9.50 -4.96 -9.72
C GLN A 83 10.29 -4.40 -10.91
N ASN A 84 9.68 -4.31 -12.10
CA ASN A 84 10.36 -3.90 -13.32
C ASN A 84 10.73 -2.42 -13.37
N THR A 85 10.04 -1.60 -12.56
CA THR A 85 10.29 -0.15 -12.49
C THR A 85 9.84 0.42 -11.14
N TYR A 86 10.25 1.65 -10.88
CA TYR A 86 9.73 2.42 -9.74
C TYR A 86 8.26 2.74 -9.97
N VAL A 87 7.42 2.47 -8.97
CA VAL A 87 6.00 2.81 -8.97
C VAL A 87 5.78 3.92 -7.95
N SER A 88 5.32 5.06 -8.41
CA SER A 88 5.04 6.22 -7.55
C SER A 88 3.78 6.01 -6.72
N GLN A 89 2.76 5.42 -7.33
CA GLN A 89 1.47 5.12 -6.72
C GLN A 89 0.75 4.02 -7.50
N TYR A 90 -0.27 3.45 -6.89
CA TYR A 90 -1.20 2.55 -7.58
C TYR A 90 -2.56 3.24 -7.75
N GLU A 91 -3.15 3.15 -8.93
CA GLU A 91 -4.56 3.44 -9.14
C GLU A 91 -5.39 2.19 -8.87
N VAL A 92 -6.48 2.38 -8.14
CA VAL A 92 -7.46 1.33 -7.82
C VAL A 92 -8.77 1.63 -8.54
N GLU A 93 -9.16 0.70 -9.39
CA GLU A 93 -10.46 0.69 -10.04
C GLU A 93 -11.40 -0.19 -9.23
N VAL A 94 -12.60 0.30 -8.97
CA VAL A 94 -13.68 -0.42 -8.31
C VAL A 94 -14.90 -0.41 -9.22
N ASP A 95 -15.42 -1.57 -9.57
CA ASP A 95 -16.61 -1.76 -10.42
C ASP A 95 -16.54 -0.95 -11.74
N GLY A 96 -15.35 -0.97 -12.37
CA GLY A 96 -15.12 -0.35 -13.68
C GLY A 96 -14.85 1.16 -13.64
N LYS A 97 -14.66 1.76 -12.45
CA LYS A 97 -14.30 3.19 -12.30
C LYS A 97 -13.07 3.35 -11.44
N VAL A 98 -12.13 4.20 -11.86
CA VAL A 98 -11.00 4.60 -11.00
C VAL A 98 -11.57 5.32 -9.78
N ALA A 99 -11.42 4.69 -8.61
CA ALA A 99 -12.01 5.17 -7.37
C ALA A 99 -11.01 6.00 -6.55
N PHE A 100 -9.74 5.57 -6.49
CA PHE A 100 -8.71 6.24 -5.69
C PHE A 100 -7.30 5.78 -6.08
N THR A 101 -6.30 6.41 -5.46
CA THR A 101 -4.90 6.00 -5.54
C THR A 101 -4.38 5.60 -4.16
N THR A 102 -3.38 4.71 -4.14
CA THR A 102 -2.65 4.34 -2.92
C THR A 102 -1.17 4.65 -3.08
N ASP A 103 -0.48 4.91 -1.96
CA ASP A 103 0.97 5.06 -1.97
C ASP A 103 1.67 3.74 -2.33
N SER A 104 2.76 3.84 -3.09
CA SER A 104 3.57 2.68 -3.49
C SER A 104 4.67 2.31 -2.50
N ASN A 105 4.88 3.11 -1.46
CA ASN A 105 6.06 3.08 -0.59
C ASN A 105 6.16 1.85 0.32
N TYR A 106 5.25 0.91 0.20
CA TYR A 106 5.23 -0.29 1.03
C TYR A 106 5.76 -1.50 0.28
N SER A 107 6.53 -2.33 0.98
CA SER A 107 6.98 -3.65 0.47
C SER A 107 5.80 -4.54 0.08
N TYR A 108 4.62 -4.26 0.64
CA TYR A 108 3.36 -4.93 0.37
C TYR A 108 2.28 -3.89 0.08
N PRO A 109 2.08 -3.52 -1.20
CA PRO A 109 1.04 -2.56 -1.56
C PRO A 109 -0.34 -3.12 -1.20
N ASN A 110 -1.17 -2.25 -0.61
CA ASN A 110 -2.49 -2.63 -0.12
C ASN A 110 -3.42 -1.42 0.03
N PHE A 111 -4.68 -1.68 0.26
CA PHE A 111 -5.66 -0.71 0.75
C PHE A 111 -6.63 -1.38 1.73
N TYR A 112 -7.24 -0.59 2.62
CA TYR A 112 -8.16 -1.06 3.66
C TYR A 112 -9.60 -0.76 3.28
N LEU A 113 -10.52 -1.76 3.36
CA LEU A 113 -11.93 -1.57 3.04
C LEU A 113 -12.63 -0.69 4.09
N GLY A 114 -12.13 -0.65 5.32
CA GLY A 114 -12.67 0.19 6.39
C GLY A 114 -12.33 1.69 6.29
N ARG A 115 -11.48 2.11 5.32
CA ARG A 115 -11.08 3.50 5.13
C ARG A 115 -11.93 4.20 4.08
N THR A 116 -11.94 5.55 4.16
CA THR A 116 -12.49 6.44 3.13
C THR A 116 -11.35 6.96 2.27
N TYR A 117 -11.53 6.97 0.95
CA TYR A 117 -10.56 7.41 -0.05
C TYR A 117 -11.16 8.57 -0.87
N GLY A 118 -10.89 9.80 -0.44
CA GLY A 118 -11.59 10.95 -0.98
C GLY A 118 -13.10 10.85 -0.72
N GLU A 119 -13.90 10.78 -1.77
CA GLU A 119 -15.35 10.58 -1.69
C GLU A 119 -15.75 9.10 -1.71
N PHE A 120 -14.82 8.19 -2.01
CA PHE A 120 -15.11 6.77 -2.11
C PHE A 120 -15.01 6.05 -0.77
N LYS A 121 -15.99 5.20 -0.48
CA LYS A 121 -16.06 4.34 0.71
C LYS A 121 -16.65 2.99 0.36
N PHE A 122 -16.01 1.92 0.82
CA PHE A 122 -16.58 0.58 0.74
C PHE A 122 -17.71 0.40 1.76
N GLU A 123 -18.77 -0.30 1.37
CA GLU A 123 -19.90 -0.62 2.22
C GLU A 123 -19.87 -2.09 2.64
N ARG A 124 -20.09 -2.35 3.92
CA ARG A 124 -20.11 -3.72 4.45
C ARG A 124 -21.25 -4.53 3.83
N GLY A 125 -20.98 -5.81 3.59
CA GLY A 125 -21.93 -6.73 2.97
C GLY A 125 -21.98 -6.66 1.45
N LYS A 126 -21.29 -5.68 0.82
CA LYS A 126 -21.22 -5.57 -0.64
C LYS A 126 -20.02 -6.32 -1.21
N THR A 127 -20.20 -6.79 -2.44
CA THR A 127 -19.16 -7.41 -3.25
C THR A 127 -18.69 -6.40 -4.30
N TYR A 128 -17.38 -6.30 -4.49
CA TYR A 128 -16.73 -5.37 -5.40
C TYR A 128 -15.79 -6.10 -6.34
N THR A 129 -15.70 -5.62 -7.57
CA THR A 129 -14.69 -6.03 -8.54
C THR A 129 -13.57 -5.01 -8.55
N ILE A 130 -12.35 -5.43 -8.23
CA ILE A 130 -11.17 -4.57 -8.08
C ILE A 130 -10.19 -4.86 -9.20
N ARG A 131 -9.60 -3.81 -9.78
CA ARG A 131 -8.39 -3.87 -10.59
C ARG A 131 -7.41 -2.81 -10.12
N VAL A 132 -6.13 -3.08 -10.30
CA VAL A 132 -5.05 -2.18 -9.86
C VAL A 132 -4.03 -2.04 -10.98
N ARG A 133 -3.50 -0.83 -11.17
CA ARG A 133 -2.34 -0.59 -12.03
C ARG A 133 -1.30 0.28 -11.35
N GLY A 134 -0.04 0.07 -11.67
CA GLY A 134 1.05 0.92 -11.23
C GLY A 134 1.09 2.22 -12.05
N ILE A 135 1.45 3.30 -11.38
CA ILE A 135 1.68 4.61 -11.99
C ILE A 135 3.10 5.04 -11.67
N ASN A 136 3.80 5.48 -12.71
CA ASN A 136 5.10 6.14 -12.60
C ASN A 136 5.02 7.52 -13.24
N TYR A 137 5.97 8.39 -12.91
CA TYR A 137 6.12 9.70 -13.54
C TYR A 137 7.53 9.85 -14.07
N ARG A 138 7.63 10.22 -15.34
CA ARG A 138 8.90 10.53 -16.00
C ARG A 138 8.98 12.01 -16.26
N TYR A 139 10.12 12.61 -15.89
CA TYR A 139 10.39 14.00 -16.25
C TYR A 139 10.98 14.07 -17.67
N GLU A 140 10.21 14.64 -18.61
CA GLU A 140 10.62 14.82 -19.99
C GLU A 140 10.28 16.22 -20.46
N ASN A 141 11.25 16.91 -21.14
CA ASN A 141 11.06 18.22 -21.73
C ASN A 141 10.47 19.27 -20.78
N GLY A 142 10.89 19.27 -19.52
CA GLY A 142 10.44 20.23 -18.51
C GLY A 142 9.11 19.89 -17.82
N ALA A 143 8.51 18.73 -18.09
CA ALA A 143 7.25 18.31 -17.51
C ALA A 143 7.27 16.85 -17.02
N ASN A 144 6.49 16.58 -15.97
CA ASN A 144 6.25 15.21 -15.52
C ASN A 144 5.20 14.55 -16.44
N LYS A 145 5.59 13.48 -17.11
CA LYS A 145 4.70 12.64 -17.90
C LYS A 145 4.29 11.41 -17.10
N LYS A 146 3.00 11.22 -16.95
CA LYS A 146 2.42 10.03 -16.34
C LYS A 146 2.63 8.81 -17.23
N GLN A 147 3.15 7.73 -16.66
CA GLN A 147 3.29 6.41 -17.27
C GLN A 147 2.32 5.47 -16.57
N GLU A 148 1.37 4.95 -17.31
CA GLU A 148 0.31 4.09 -16.78
C GLU A 148 0.60 2.64 -17.16
N GLY A 149 0.71 1.76 -16.16
CA GLY A 149 0.82 0.33 -16.35
C GLY A 149 -0.50 -0.30 -16.84
N GLU A 150 -0.42 -1.55 -17.25
CA GLU A 150 -1.62 -2.32 -17.56
C GLU A 150 -2.43 -2.60 -16.29
N TRP A 151 -3.76 -2.61 -16.45
CA TRP A 151 -4.65 -3.06 -15.39
C TRP A 151 -4.41 -4.54 -15.06
N SER A 152 -4.42 -4.85 -13.78
CA SER A 152 -4.45 -6.25 -13.32
C SER A 152 -5.68 -7.00 -13.86
N ASP A 153 -5.65 -8.32 -13.73
CA ASP A 153 -6.88 -9.10 -13.81
C ASP A 153 -7.85 -8.66 -12.70
N ALA A 154 -9.13 -8.85 -12.96
CA ALA A 154 -10.17 -8.52 -12.01
C ALA A 154 -10.08 -9.43 -10.78
N TYR A 155 -10.17 -8.85 -9.61
CA TYR A 155 -10.26 -9.53 -8.32
C TYR A 155 -11.57 -9.18 -7.64
N THR A 156 -12.33 -10.20 -7.24
CA THR A 156 -13.60 -10.00 -6.54
C THR A 156 -13.39 -10.13 -5.03
N VAL A 157 -13.86 -9.14 -4.28
CA VAL A 157 -13.82 -9.13 -2.81
C VAL A 157 -15.18 -8.79 -2.24
N THR A 158 -15.63 -9.54 -1.24
CA THR A 158 -16.83 -9.22 -0.46
C THR A 158 -16.40 -8.59 0.86
N TYR A 159 -16.78 -7.33 1.09
CA TYR A 159 -16.53 -6.69 2.36
C TYR A 159 -17.47 -7.26 3.41
N LYS A 160 -16.90 -8.00 4.36
CA LYS A 160 -17.66 -8.76 5.37
C LYS A 160 -18.71 -7.91 6.07
N ALA A 161 -19.94 -8.39 6.09
CA ALA A 161 -21.00 -7.80 6.91
C ALA A 161 -20.65 -7.97 8.39
N VAL A 162 -20.98 -6.97 9.20
CA VAL A 162 -20.96 -7.11 10.66
C VAL A 162 -22.28 -7.74 11.07
N ASP A 163 -22.21 -8.86 11.76
CA ASP A 163 -23.39 -9.41 12.45
C ASP A 163 -23.67 -8.52 13.66
N THR A 164 -24.68 -7.66 13.53
CA THR A 164 -25.16 -6.77 14.59
C THR A 164 -26.38 -7.36 15.31
N SER A 165 -26.76 -8.60 14.98
CA SER A 165 -27.89 -9.24 15.62
C SER A 165 -27.61 -9.46 17.12
N LEU A 166 -28.60 -9.07 17.96
CA LEU A 166 -28.57 -9.36 19.39
C LEU A 166 -29.12 -10.76 19.63
N LYS A 167 -28.43 -11.54 20.42
CA LYS A 167 -28.84 -12.88 20.78
C LYS A 167 -29.58 -12.83 22.13
N LYS A 168 -30.46 -13.80 22.33
CA LYS A 168 -31.08 -14.00 23.65
C LYS A 168 -29.99 -14.20 24.69
N VAL A 169 -30.02 -13.39 25.74
CA VAL A 169 -29.10 -13.53 26.87
C VAL A 169 -29.27 -14.91 27.50
N SER A 170 -28.17 -15.57 27.82
CA SER A 170 -28.13 -16.90 28.43
C SER A 170 -27.24 -16.92 29.66
N GLY A 171 -27.28 -18.02 30.40
CA GLY A 171 -26.46 -18.20 31.61
C GLY A 171 -26.77 -17.20 32.71
N VAL A 172 -28.03 -16.74 32.80
CA VAL A 172 -28.45 -15.84 33.87
C VAL A 172 -28.44 -16.58 35.18
N THR A 173 -27.66 -16.09 36.13
CA THR A 173 -27.51 -16.64 37.47
C THR A 173 -27.58 -15.53 38.51
N ALA A 174 -28.03 -15.87 39.71
CA ALA A 174 -28.02 -14.99 40.85
C ALA A 174 -27.27 -15.61 42.01
N SER A 175 -26.40 -14.86 42.66
CA SER A 175 -25.72 -15.26 43.89
C SER A 175 -25.68 -14.07 44.83
N SER A 176 -26.27 -14.23 46.02
CA SER A 176 -26.42 -13.13 46.98
C SER A 176 -27.15 -11.93 46.37
N TYR A 177 -26.47 -10.86 46.08
CA TYR A 177 -27.01 -9.64 45.47
C TYR A 177 -26.45 -9.37 44.08
N VAL A 178 -25.82 -10.37 43.44
CA VAL A 178 -25.18 -10.24 42.14
C VAL A 178 -25.90 -11.06 41.09
N LEU A 179 -26.31 -10.41 40.02
CA LEU A 179 -26.76 -11.06 38.79
C LEU A 179 -25.60 -11.16 37.80
N SER A 180 -25.46 -12.32 37.19
CA SER A 180 -24.46 -12.57 36.15
C SER A 180 -25.10 -13.24 34.95
N TRP A 181 -24.57 -12.98 33.76
CA TRP A 181 -24.99 -13.62 32.51
C TRP A 181 -23.85 -13.68 31.51
N ASN A 182 -24.04 -14.48 30.46
CA ASN A 182 -23.10 -14.52 29.34
C ASN A 182 -23.30 -13.27 28.47
N PRO A 183 -22.27 -12.41 28.29
CA PRO A 183 -22.42 -11.20 27.52
C PRO A 183 -22.59 -11.51 26.03
N ASP A 184 -23.41 -10.72 25.34
CA ASP A 184 -23.46 -10.70 23.89
C ASP A 184 -22.43 -9.67 23.39
N LYS A 185 -21.54 -10.08 22.48
CA LYS A 185 -20.48 -9.22 21.93
C LYS A 185 -21.00 -8.01 21.13
N ASN A 186 -22.26 -8.05 20.72
CA ASN A 186 -22.92 -7.00 19.94
C ASN A 186 -23.77 -6.06 20.79
N ALA A 187 -23.87 -6.30 22.11
CA ALA A 187 -24.68 -5.48 23.00
C ALA A 187 -23.85 -4.34 23.61
N ASP A 188 -24.35 -3.11 23.50
CA ASP A 188 -23.76 -1.95 24.16
C ASP A 188 -24.19 -1.87 25.64
N SER A 189 -25.42 -2.36 25.97
CA SER A 189 -25.99 -2.33 27.29
C SER A 189 -27.07 -3.40 27.44
N TYR A 190 -27.51 -3.61 28.69
CA TYR A 190 -28.55 -4.58 29.04
C TYR A 190 -29.63 -3.92 29.86
N GLU A 191 -30.88 -4.29 29.58
CA GLU A 191 -32.04 -3.95 30.41
C GLU A 191 -32.35 -5.11 31.34
N ILE A 192 -32.59 -4.80 32.63
CA ILE A 192 -32.97 -5.77 33.62
C ILE A 192 -34.41 -5.45 34.06
N LYS A 193 -35.30 -6.41 33.86
CA LYS A 193 -36.67 -6.32 34.38
C LYS A 193 -36.79 -7.16 35.63
N ILE A 194 -37.22 -6.55 36.73
CA ILE A 194 -37.53 -7.21 38.00
C ILE A 194 -39.03 -7.10 38.24
N THR A 195 -39.67 -8.22 38.51
CA THR A 195 -41.10 -8.27 38.90
C THR A 195 -41.18 -8.91 40.24
N ASP A 196 -41.92 -8.29 41.14
CA ASP A 196 -42.29 -8.88 42.44
C ASP A 196 -43.44 -9.88 42.20
N GLU A 197 -43.24 -11.09 42.66
CA GLU A 197 -44.30 -12.10 42.68
C GLU A 197 -44.97 -12.01 44.04
N ALA A 198 -46.15 -11.40 44.10
CA ALA A 198 -46.99 -11.30 45.29
C ALA A 198 -47.60 -12.64 45.69
#